data_e4d9ba0865c561a2982a7599dfa62be0
#
_entry.id   e4d9ba0865c561a2982a7599dfa62be0
#
_cell.length_a   1.000
_cell.length_b   1.000
_cell.length_c   1.000
_cell.angle_alpha   90.00
_cell.angle_beta   90.00
_cell.angle_gamma   90.00
#
_symmetry.space_group_name_H-M   'P 1'
#
loop_
_entity.id
_entity.type
_entity.pdbx_description
1 polymer ?
#
loop_
_entity_poly.entity_id
_entity_poly.type
_entity_poly.pdbx_seq_one_letter_code
_entity_poly.pdbx_strand_id
1 'polypeptide(L)'
;YLRYLDALDAENEGELDSALDIYASLGSFEDCAERAQTLEAAIPEQAIRQGRQMMSQGDYEGARDLFLSLNGYGQSRALSDACTAAIARKAYLAAEDLLGAGDYLGAMNAFAAMGDTLDAAHRAEECRLLLLKQAEEAFQAVTLETADALDEQLESLSADAAFAEIRQALAEKFGVNLSLLRAARSEHPYVLLGTYPMGESGAESDVLWQVLRVDGNQLVLLCCSVIDASSVATTSDLPMADTPDAAEISLPSAADLATLTDLTCAATPY
;
A
#
# COMPACT_ATOMS: atom_id res chain seq x y z
N TYR A 1 -16.64 16.01 59.72
CA TYR A 1 -15.59 17.06 59.67
C TYR A 1 -14.35 16.62 58.89
N LEU A 2 -13.77 15.40 59.12
CA LEU A 2 -12.61 14.95 58.40
C LEU A 2 -12.83 14.95 56.87
N ARG A 3 -13.93 14.40 56.37
CA ARG A 3 -14.28 14.43 54.96
C ARG A 3 -14.38 15.85 54.36
N TYR A 4 -14.81 16.83 55.14
CA TYR A 4 -14.83 18.23 54.70
C TYR A 4 -13.40 18.77 54.51
N LEU A 5 -12.46 18.40 55.37
CA LEU A 5 -11.07 18.77 55.22
C LEU A 5 -10.42 18.06 54.00
N ASP A 6 -10.77 16.78 53.78
CA ASP A 6 -10.35 16.07 52.59
C ASP A 6 -10.82 16.75 51.30
N ALA A 7 -12.05 17.29 51.30
CA ALA A 7 -12.58 18.06 50.16
C ALA A 7 -11.85 19.38 49.94
N LEU A 8 -11.50 20.09 51.03
CA LEU A 8 -10.71 21.32 50.94
C LEU A 8 -9.30 21.09 50.43
N ASP A 9 -8.68 19.99 50.81
CA ASP A 9 -7.36 19.62 50.35
C ASP A 9 -7.39 19.25 48.86
N ALA A 10 -8.38 18.45 48.39
CA ALA A 10 -8.59 18.13 46.97
C ALA A 10 -8.85 19.40 46.13
N GLU A 11 -9.65 20.33 46.63
CA GLU A 11 -9.92 21.61 45.96
C GLU A 11 -8.62 22.44 45.83
N ASN A 12 -7.81 22.52 46.90
CA ASN A 12 -6.52 23.22 46.91
C ASN A 12 -5.46 22.56 45.98
N GLU A 13 -5.50 21.24 45.82
CA GLU A 13 -4.65 20.49 44.91
C GLU A 13 -5.12 20.56 43.45
N GLY A 14 -6.31 21.11 43.20
CA GLY A 14 -6.91 21.25 41.88
C GLY A 14 -7.64 20.00 41.40
N GLU A 15 -7.86 19.02 42.27
CA GLU A 15 -8.64 17.81 42.02
C GLU A 15 -10.14 18.11 42.17
N LEU A 16 -10.66 19.01 41.30
CA LEU A 16 -11.98 19.60 41.48
C LEU A 16 -13.12 18.58 41.39
N ASP A 17 -12.99 17.53 40.56
CA ASP A 17 -13.99 16.46 40.47
C ASP A 17 -14.07 15.66 41.79
N SER A 18 -12.92 15.32 42.38
CA SER A 18 -12.86 14.65 43.68
C SER A 18 -13.43 15.51 44.79
N ALA A 19 -13.12 16.81 44.80
CA ALA A 19 -13.67 17.77 45.76
C ALA A 19 -15.18 17.89 45.60
N LEU A 20 -15.70 18.00 44.37
CA LEU A 20 -17.13 18.06 44.08
C LEU A 20 -17.89 16.84 44.60
N ASP A 21 -17.38 15.64 44.34
CA ASP A 21 -17.98 14.39 44.81
C ASP A 21 -18.07 14.35 46.35
N ILE A 22 -17.01 14.80 47.03
CA ILE A 22 -17.00 14.84 48.48
C ILE A 22 -18.01 15.89 49.01
N TYR A 23 -18.00 17.12 48.48
CA TYR A 23 -18.95 18.17 48.88
C TYR A 23 -20.40 17.75 48.62
N ALA A 24 -20.69 17.16 47.46
CA ALA A 24 -22.02 16.65 47.13
C ALA A 24 -22.48 15.57 48.14
N SER A 25 -21.55 14.67 48.57
CA SER A 25 -21.84 13.63 49.55
C SER A 25 -22.15 14.19 50.96
N LEU A 26 -21.59 15.36 51.30
CA LEU A 26 -21.82 16.05 52.60
C LEU A 26 -23.08 16.91 52.60
N GLY A 27 -23.63 17.24 51.45
CA GLY A 27 -24.88 17.92 51.28
C GLY A 27 -24.92 19.33 51.95
N SER A 28 -25.76 19.50 52.96
CA SER A 28 -25.92 20.79 53.64
C SER A 28 -24.96 21.00 54.83
N PHE A 29 -23.90 20.23 54.91
CA PHE A 29 -22.90 20.41 55.99
C PHE A 29 -22.03 21.63 55.64
N GLU A 30 -21.91 22.58 56.61
CA GLU A 30 -21.17 23.83 56.44
C GLU A 30 -21.53 24.55 55.14
N ASP A 31 -20.53 24.89 54.32
CA ASP A 31 -20.68 25.54 53.00
C ASP A 31 -20.61 24.58 51.83
N CYS A 32 -20.71 23.25 52.07
CA CYS A 32 -20.55 22.23 51.04
C CYS A 32 -21.45 22.41 49.84
N ALA A 33 -22.72 22.76 50.03
CA ALA A 33 -23.69 22.97 48.96
C ALA A 33 -23.28 24.15 48.05
N GLU A 34 -22.79 25.25 48.64
CA GLU A 34 -22.34 26.44 47.91
C GLU A 34 -21.03 26.14 47.14
N ARG A 35 -20.10 25.42 47.77
CA ARG A 35 -18.86 24.99 47.13
C ARG A 35 -19.12 24.01 45.98
N ALA A 36 -19.99 23.01 46.18
CA ALA A 36 -20.37 22.08 45.13
C ALA A 36 -20.94 22.83 43.90
N GLN A 37 -21.87 23.78 44.12
CA GLN A 37 -22.42 24.59 43.03
C GLN A 37 -21.34 25.43 42.32
N THR A 38 -20.37 25.94 43.06
CA THR A 38 -19.24 26.71 42.50
C THR A 38 -18.35 25.83 41.65
N LEU A 39 -18.04 24.60 42.10
CA LEU A 39 -17.22 23.65 41.37
C LEU A 39 -17.92 23.09 40.12
N GLU A 40 -19.24 22.83 40.17
CA GLU A 40 -20.06 22.45 39.02
C GLU A 40 -19.91 23.43 37.84
N ALA A 41 -19.74 24.72 38.13
CA ALA A 41 -19.53 25.75 37.12
C ALA A 41 -18.03 25.89 36.76
N ALA A 42 -17.13 25.71 37.74
CA ALA A 42 -15.68 25.91 37.53
C ALA A 42 -15.00 24.76 36.72
N ILE A 43 -15.43 23.52 36.94
CA ILE A 43 -14.87 22.33 36.28
C ILE A 43 -14.96 22.43 34.74
N PRO A 44 -16.15 22.67 34.14
CA PRO A 44 -16.24 22.77 32.67
C PRO A 44 -15.49 24.00 32.12
N GLU A 45 -15.38 25.08 32.86
CA GLU A 45 -14.59 26.25 32.45
C GLU A 45 -13.09 25.96 32.48
N GLN A 46 -12.62 25.19 33.46
CA GLN A 46 -11.22 24.71 33.51
C GLN A 46 -10.93 23.79 32.32
N ALA A 47 -11.83 22.86 32.02
CA ALA A 47 -11.68 21.96 30.86
C ALA A 47 -11.66 22.75 29.53
N ILE A 48 -12.48 23.82 29.39
CA ILE A 48 -12.41 24.70 28.21
C ILE A 48 -11.01 25.37 28.09
N ARG A 49 -10.47 25.86 29.21
CA ARG A 49 -9.13 26.47 29.22
C ARG A 49 -8.06 25.45 28.83
N GLN A 50 -8.14 24.24 29.38
CA GLN A 50 -7.23 23.13 29.05
C GLN A 50 -7.33 22.76 27.57
N GLY A 51 -8.52 22.57 27.01
CA GLY A 51 -8.73 22.27 25.61
C GLY A 51 -8.16 23.34 24.67
N ARG A 52 -8.30 24.64 25.03
CA ARG A 52 -7.67 25.73 24.27
C ARG A 52 -6.14 25.68 24.33
N GLN A 53 -5.56 25.26 25.45
CA GLN A 53 -4.12 25.05 25.57
C GLN A 53 -3.67 23.90 24.67
N MET A 54 -4.40 22.78 24.65
CA MET A 54 -4.14 21.66 23.74
C MET A 54 -4.20 22.10 22.27
N MET A 55 -5.21 22.89 21.87
CA MET A 55 -5.27 23.48 20.53
C MET A 55 -4.03 24.32 20.20
N SER A 56 -3.56 25.13 21.15
CA SER A 56 -2.36 25.95 20.94
C SER A 56 -1.07 25.13 20.77
N GLN A 57 -1.05 23.90 21.27
CA GLN A 57 0.03 22.92 21.13
C GLN A 57 -0.14 22.04 19.87
N GLY A 58 -1.25 22.21 19.14
CA GLY A 58 -1.55 21.43 17.93
C GLY A 58 -2.22 20.08 18.18
N ASP A 59 -2.55 19.77 19.44
CA ASP A 59 -3.32 18.56 19.80
C ASP A 59 -4.83 18.85 19.64
N TYR A 60 -5.26 18.86 18.37
CA TYR A 60 -6.66 19.10 18.03
C TYR A 60 -7.55 17.90 18.33
N GLU A 61 -7.04 16.67 18.24
CA GLU A 61 -7.78 15.46 18.56
C GLU A 61 -8.14 15.39 20.05
N GLY A 62 -7.16 15.55 20.92
CA GLY A 62 -7.38 15.57 22.37
C GLY A 62 -8.26 16.73 22.81
N ALA A 63 -8.07 17.93 22.24
CA ALA A 63 -8.90 19.08 22.51
C ALA A 63 -10.36 18.85 22.09
N ARG A 64 -10.60 18.27 20.91
CA ARG A 64 -11.93 17.93 20.41
C ARG A 64 -12.65 16.99 21.35
N ASP A 65 -11.98 15.91 21.76
CA ASP A 65 -12.57 14.88 22.63
C ASP A 65 -12.90 15.47 24.02
N LEU A 66 -12.04 16.33 24.55
CA LEU A 66 -12.30 17.07 25.78
C LEU A 66 -13.53 18.01 25.64
N PHE A 67 -13.65 18.76 24.55
CA PHE A 67 -14.80 19.63 24.31
C PHE A 67 -16.10 18.84 24.12
N LEU A 68 -16.05 17.66 23.48
CA LEU A 68 -17.21 16.78 23.33
C LEU A 68 -17.70 16.25 24.68
N SER A 69 -16.81 15.92 25.62
CA SER A 69 -17.16 15.43 26.96
C SER A 69 -17.97 16.45 27.77
N LEU A 70 -17.86 17.75 27.43
CA LEU A 70 -18.60 18.84 28.10
C LEU A 70 -20.06 18.96 27.66
N ASN A 71 -20.53 18.08 26.76
CA ASN A 71 -21.96 18.00 26.36
C ASN A 71 -22.59 19.33 25.93
N GLY A 72 -21.82 20.21 25.32
CA GLY A 72 -22.30 21.50 24.81
C GLY A 72 -22.25 22.62 25.82
N TYR A 73 -21.59 22.47 26.96
CA TYR A 73 -21.42 23.55 27.93
C TYR A 73 -20.70 24.76 27.30
N GLY A 74 -21.24 25.94 27.47
CA GLY A 74 -20.64 27.18 26.96
C GLY A 74 -20.32 27.15 25.47
N GLN A 75 -19.06 27.31 25.14
CA GLN A 75 -18.56 27.32 23.76
C GLN A 75 -17.96 25.95 23.30
N SER A 76 -18.09 24.88 24.12
CA SER A 76 -17.42 23.60 23.87
C SER A 76 -17.77 23.01 22.50
N ARG A 77 -19.05 23.14 22.05
CA ARG A 77 -19.46 22.65 20.74
C ARG A 77 -18.76 23.39 19.58
N ALA A 78 -18.74 24.71 19.64
CA ALA A 78 -18.08 25.52 18.61
C ALA A 78 -16.56 25.27 18.60
N LEU A 79 -15.94 25.02 19.75
CA LEU A 79 -14.53 24.68 19.87
C LEU A 79 -14.24 23.28 19.35
N SER A 80 -15.10 22.30 19.60
CA SER A 80 -15.02 20.96 19.01
C SER A 80 -15.12 21.01 17.48
N ASP A 81 -16.05 21.78 16.93
CA ASP A 81 -16.20 21.97 15.49
C ASP A 81 -14.94 22.63 14.88
N ALA A 82 -14.36 23.61 15.58
CA ALA A 82 -13.11 24.25 15.17
C ALA A 82 -11.93 23.27 15.18
N CYS A 83 -11.84 22.37 16.17
CA CYS A 83 -10.83 21.30 16.20
C CYS A 83 -11.02 20.34 15.03
N THR A 84 -12.24 19.91 14.74
CA THR A 84 -12.57 19.05 13.61
C THR A 84 -12.13 19.68 12.29
N ALA A 85 -12.40 20.96 12.09
CA ALA A 85 -11.96 21.70 10.91
C ALA A 85 -10.43 21.81 10.82
N ALA A 86 -9.74 21.99 11.96
CA ALA A 86 -8.28 22.03 11.99
C ALA A 86 -7.65 20.67 11.65
N ILE A 87 -8.20 19.57 12.15
CA ILE A 87 -7.78 18.20 11.81
C ILE A 87 -7.95 17.96 10.32
N ALA A 88 -9.11 18.28 9.76
CA ALA A 88 -9.39 18.12 8.34
C ALA A 88 -8.40 18.94 7.47
N ARG A 89 -8.13 20.19 7.86
CA ARG A 89 -7.17 21.04 7.17
C ARG A 89 -5.74 20.48 7.22
N LYS A 90 -5.33 19.93 8.37
CA LYS A 90 -4.01 19.31 8.51
C LYS A 90 -3.87 18.08 7.60
N ALA A 91 -4.90 17.22 7.56
CA ALA A 91 -4.94 16.07 6.65
C ALA A 91 -4.91 16.50 5.18
N TYR A 92 -5.65 17.55 4.82
CA TYR A 92 -5.66 18.11 3.47
C TYR A 92 -4.28 18.60 3.04
N LEU A 93 -3.59 19.36 3.88
CA LEU A 93 -2.25 19.87 3.58
C LEU A 93 -1.23 18.71 3.44
N ALA A 94 -1.34 17.67 4.25
CA ALA A 94 -0.49 16.48 4.10
C ALA A 94 -0.73 15.76 2.77
N ALA A 95 -1.98 15.70 2.28
CA ALA A 95 -2.30 15.17 0.96
C ALA A 95 -1.75 16.06 -0.18
N GLU A 96 -1.80 17.39 -0.03
CA GLU A 96 -1.18 18.33 -0.97
C GLU A 96 0.35 18.17 -1.02
N ASP A 97 1.00 17.92 0.12
CA ASP A 97 2.43 17.66 0.18
C ASP A 97 2.81 16.38 -0.60
N LEU A 98 2.00 15.31 -0.48
CA LEU A 98 2.18 14.09 -1.27
C LEU A 98 2.02 14.36 -2.77
N LEU A 99 0.98 15.12 -3.15
CA LEU A 99 0.76 15.51 -4.54
C LEU A 99 1.94 16.33 -5.08
N GLY A 100 2.43 17.28 -4.29
CA GLY A 100 3.58 18.11 -4.65
C GLY A 100 4.89 17.30 -4.78
N ALA A 101 5.02 16.20 -4.04
CA ALA A 101 6.12 15.26 -4.13
C ALA A 101 6.01 14.29 -5.33
N GLY A 102 4.87 14.28 -6.06
CA GLY A 102 4.61 13.37 -7.17
C GLY A 102 4.11 11.98 -6.73
N ASP A 103 3.83 11.79 -5.46
CA ASP A 103 3.18 10.57 -4.94
C ASP A 103 1.67 10.66 -5.18
N TYR A 104 1.27 10.46 -6.45
CA TYR A 104 -0.12 10.58 -6.87
C TYR A 104 -1.02 9.52 -6.24
N LEU A 105 -0.50 8.31 -5.99
CA LEU A 105 -1.26 7.24 -5.33
C LEU A 105 -1.50 7.56 -3.85
N GLY A 106 -0.47 7.95 -3.14
CA GLY A 106 -0.57 8.38 -1.74
C GLY A 106 -1.52 9.56 -1.59
N ALA A 107 -1.38 10.59 -2.45
CA ALA A 107 -2.26 11.75 -2.47
C ALA A 107 -3.73 11.38 -2.76
N MET A 108 -3.98 10.56 -3.78
CA MET A 108 -5.31 10.08 -4.13
C MET A 108 -5.99 9.38 -2.95
N ASN A 109 -5.28 8.47 -2.30
CA ASN A 109 -5.81 7.74 -1.14
C ASN A 109 -6.07 8.67 0.06
N ALA A 110 -5.16 9.62 0.31
CA ALA A 110 -5.31 10.58 1.39
C ALA A 110 -6.52 11.50 1.19
N PHE A 111 -6.71 12.03 -0.03
CA PHE A 111 -7.89 12.83 -0.36
C PHE A 111 -9.18 12.01 -0.35
N ALA A 112 -9.17 10.78 -0.87
CA ALA A 112 -10.32 9.89 -0.86
C ALA A 112 -10.78 9.55 0.57
N ALA A 113 -9.86 9.38 1.51
CA ALA A 113 -10.18 9.13 2.92
C ALA A 113 -10.89 10.31 3.59
N MET A 114 -10.78 11.54 3.05
CA MET A 114 -11.45 12.73 3.56
C MET A 114 -12.90 12.86 3.06
N GLY A 115 -13.29 12.09 2.05
CA GLY A 115 -14.63 12.13 1.45
C GLY A 115 -14.99 13.51 0.91
N ASP A 116 -16.18 14.01 1.27
CA ASP A 116 -16.69 15.31 0.80
C ASP A 116 -16.14 16.51 1.57
N THR A 117 -15.13 16.32 2.43
CA THR A 117 -14.53 17.38 3.22
C THR A 117 -13.69 18.31 2.32
N LEU A 118 -13.97 19.61 2.35
CA LEU A 118 -13.38 20.59 1.45
C LEU A 118 -13.65 20.22 -0.02
N ASP A 119 -12.64 20.24 -0.88
CA ASP A 119 -12.69 19.77 -2.28
C ASP A 119 -11.94 18.46 -2.47
N ALA A 120 -11.74 17.68 -1.39
CA ALA A 120 -10.90 16.47 -1.39
C ALA A 120 -11.34 15.44 -2.44
N ALA A 121 -12.64 15.25 -2.65
CA ALA A 121 -13.14 14.34 -3.70
C ALA A 121 -12.68 14.76 -5.11
N HIS A 122 -12.70 16.07 -5.42
CA HIS A 122 -12.20 16.59 -6.69
C HIS A 122 -10.68 16.41 -6.80
N ARG A 123 -9.93 16.67 -5.71
CA ARG A 123 -8.48 16.49 -5.68
C ARG A 123 -8.07 15.01 -5.81
N ALA A 124 -8.84 14.09 -5.24
CA ALA A 124 -8.64 12.66 -5.42
C ALA A 124 -8.77 12.25 -6.90
N GLU A 125 -9.79 12.78 -7.60
CA GLU A 125 -9.97 12.53 -9.04
C GLU A 125 -8.84 13.16 -9.89
N GLU A 126 -8.37 14.34 -9.54
CA GLU A 126 -7.21 14.94 -10.20
C GLU A 126 -5.95 14.07 -10.04
N CYS A 127 -5.69 13.56 -8.83
CA CYS A 127 -4.58 12.62 -8.58
C CYS A 127 -4.75 11.32 -9.38
N ARG A 128 -5.97 10.79 -9.49
CA ARG A 128 -6.29 9.61 -10.30
C ARG A 128 -5.93 9.82 -11.77
N LEU A 129 -6.29 10.97 -12.34
CA LEU A 129 -5.98 11.29 -13.74
C LEU A 129 -4.46 11.46 -13.97
N LEU A 130 -3.73 12.05 -13.01
CA LEU A 130 -2.27 12.15 -13.08
C LEU A 130 -1.61 10.77 -13.01
N LEU A 131 -2.11 9.90 -12.13
CA LEU A 131 -1.62 8.52 -12.00
C LEU A 131 -1.90 7.70 -13.26
N LEU A 132 -3.08 7.86 -13.86
CA LEU A 132 -3.43 7.21 -15.12
C LEU A 132 -2.48 7.64 -16.25
N LYS A 133 -2.24 8.93 -16.38
CA LYS A 133 -1.29 9.46 -17.37
C LYS A 133 0.13 8.90 -17.13
N GLN A 134 0.58 8.80 -15.89
CA GLN A 134 1.87 8.19 -15.56
C GLN A 134 1.92 6.71 -15.96
N ALA A 135 0.83 5.96 -15.74
CA ALA A 135 0.71 4.56 -16.14
C ALA A 135 0.74 4.39 -17.67
N GLU A 136 0.04 5.27 -18.42
CA GLU A 136 0.07 5.29 -19.88
C GLU A 136 1.48 5.59 -20.42
N GLU A 137 2.17 6.58 -19.86
CA GLU A 137 3.55 6.92 -20.25
C GLU A 137 4.51 5.76 -19.95
N ALA A 138 4.37 5.12 -18.77
CA ALA A 138 5.14 3.93 -18.41
C ALA A 138 4.88 2.77 -19.36
N PHE A 139 3.62 2.53 -19.77
CA PHE A 139 3.27 1.49 -20.73
C PHE A 139 3.87 1.75 -22.12
N GLN A 140 3.96 2.99 -22.58
CA GLN A 140 4.61 3.32 -23.85
C GLN A 140 6.11 3.02 -23.84
N ALA A 141 6.77 3.26 -22.70
CA ALA A 141 8.20 3.04 -22.52
C ALA A 141 8.56 1.64 -22.02
N VAL A 142 7.57 0.77 -21.74
CA VAL A 142 7.76 -0.51 -21.07
C VAL A 142 8.57 -1.48 -21.93
N THR A 143 9.56 -2.09 -21.28
CA THR A 143 10.32 -3.25 -21.78
C THR A 143 9.92 -4.50 -21.00
N LEU A 144 10.30 -5.68 -21.47
CA LEU A 144 10.05 -6.93 -20.73
C LEU A 144 10.65 -6.88 -19.31
N GLU A 145 11.80 -6.23 -19.15
CA GLU A 145 12.50 -6.10 -17.88
C GLU A 145 11.73 -5.29 -16.84
N THR A 146 11.01 -4.25 -17.29
CA THR A 146 10.21 -3.34 -16.46
C THR A 146 8.72 -3.71 -16.40
N ALA A 147 8.27 -4.66 -17.22
CA ALA A 147 6.88 -5.05 -17.36
C ALA A 147 6.29 -5.63 -16.08
N ASP A 148 7.08 -6.40 -15.34
CA ASP A 148 6.65 -7.05 -14.10
C ASP A 148 6.33 -6.01 -13.01
N ALA A 149 7.20 -5.03 -12.81
CA ALA A 149 6.98 -3.94 -11.87
C ALA A 149 5.75 -3.08 -12.25
N LEU A 150 5.57 -2.83 -13.55
CA LEU A 150 4.38 -2.10 -14.03
C LEU A 150 3.10 -2.92 -13.81
N ASP A 151 3.12 -4.23 -14.04
CA ASP A 151 1.95 -5.09 -13.80
C ASP A 151 1.57 -5.15 -12.32
N GLU A 152 2.52 -5.26 -11.39
CA GLU A 152 2.27 -5.21 -9.94
C GLU A 152 1.64 -3.87 -9.53
N GLN A 153 2.14 -2.76 -10.07
CA GLN A 153 1.57 -1.45 -9.82
C GLN A 153 0.13 -1.35 -10.34
N LEU A 154 -0.14 -1.80 -11.56
CA LEU A 154 -1.47 -1.80 -12.18
C LEU A 154 -2.43 -2.77 -11.47
N GLU A 155 -1.94 -3.88 -10.92
CA GLU A 155 -2.76 -4.83 -10.17
C GLU A 155 -3.42 -4.17 -8.95
N SER A 156 -2.66 -3.37 -8.20
CA SER A 156 -3.17 -2.64 -7.04
C SER A 156 -4.26 -1.62 -7.38
N LEU A 157 -4.33 -1.20 -8.64
CA LEU A 157 -5.27 -0.20 -9.17
C LEU A 157 -6.36 -0.82 -10.06
N SER A 158 -6.37 -2.14 -10.23
CA SER A 158 -7.23 -2.87 -11.20
C SER A 158 -8.74 -2.82 -10.89
N ALA A 159 -9.13 -2.30 -9.73
CA ALA A 159 -10.54 -1.99 -9.43
C ALA A 159 -11.09 -0.85 -10.32
N ASP A 160 -10.22 0.00 -10.86
CA ASP A 160 -10.56 1.03 -11.85
C ASP A 160 -10.35 0.47 -13.26
N ALA A 161 -11.40 0.55 -14.10
CA ALA A 161 -11.42 -0.01 -15.44
C ALA A 161 -10.30 0.52 -16.34
N ALA A 162 -9.92 1.80 -16.21
CA ALA A 162 -8.88 2.39 -17.04
C ALA A 162 -7.50 1.77 -16.78
N PHE A 163 -7.16 1.48 -15.51
CA PHE A 163 -5.91 0.78 -15.19
C PHE A 163 -5.96 -0.71 -15.56
N ALA A 164 -7.13 -1.34 -15.42
CA ALA A 164 -7.35 -2.72 -15.86
C ALA A 164 -7.13 -2.89 -17.37
N GLU A 165 -7.56 -1.93 -18.20
CA GLU A 165 -7.33 -1.91 -19.65
C GLU A 165 -5.83 -1.83 -19.98
N ILE A 166 -5.06 -0.98 -19.31
CA ILE A 166 -3.60 -0.89 -19.50
C ILE A 166 -2.93 -2.21 -19.11
N ARG A 167 -3.37 -2.81 -18.00
CA ARG A 167 -2.84 -4.11 -17.54
C ARG A 167 -3.12 -5.23 -18.54
N GLN A 168 -4.33 -5.25 -19.10
CA GLN A 168 -4.66 -6.22 -20.16
C GLN A 168 -3.77 -6.02 -21.40
N ALA A 169 -3.60 -4.78 -21.86
CA ALA A 169 -2.71 -4.48 -22.98
C ALA A 169 -1.25 -4.88 -22.69
N LEU A 170 -0.79 -4.76 -21.44
CA LEU A 170 0.53 -5.21 -21.01
C LEU A 170 0.65 -6.74 -21.12
N ALA A 171 -0.36 -7.47 -20.66
CA ALA A 171 -0.41 -8.92 -20.78
C ALA A 171 -0.47 -9.38 -22.25
N GLU A 172 -1.18 -8.68 -23.10
CA GLU A 172 -1.22 -8.95 -24.55
C GLU A 172 0.13 -8.67 -25.24
N LYS A 173 0.80 -7.57 -24.83
CA LYS A 173 2.10 -7.17 -25.41
C LYS A 173 3.23 -8.15 -25.10
N PHE A 174 3.28 -8.68 -23.89
CA PHE A 174 4.38 -9.56 -23.46
C PHE A 174 3.98 -11.04 -23.37
N GLY A 175 2.68 -11.35 -23.29
CA GLY A 175 2.14 -12.70 -23.31
C GLY A 175 2.85 -13.67 -22.36
N VAL A 176 3.29 -14.79 -22.91
CA VAL A 176 4.00 -15.85 -22.17
C VAL A 176 5.31 -15.34 -21.56
N ASN A 177 6.01 -14.38 -22.20
CA ASN A 177 7.31 -13.89 -21.74
C ASN A 177 7.25 -13.29 -20.34
N LEU A 178 6.16 -12.59 -19.98
CA LEU A 178 5.99 -12.04 -18.65
C LEU A 178 5.84 -13.14 -17.58
N SER A 179 5.09 -14.20 -17.89
CA SER A 179 4.93 -15.37 -17.02
C SER A 179 6.25 -16.12 -16.81
N LEU A 180 7.02 -16.28 -17.87
CA LEU A 180 8.35 -16.92 -17.84
C LEU A 180 9.35 -16.08 -17.05
N LEU A 181 9.30 -14.74 -17.19
CA LEU A 181 10.16 -13.84 -16.43
C LEU A 181 9.87 -13.94 -14.92
N ARG A 182 8.61 -14.05 -14.53
CA ARG A 182 8.22 -14.25 -13.12
C ARG A 182 8.71 -15.58 -12.58
N ALA A 183 8.56 -16.64 -13.35
CA ALA A 183 9.08 -17.95 -12.99
C ALA A 183 10.62 -17.93 -12.84
N ALA A 184 11.32 -17.19 -13.70
CA ALA A 184 12.77 -17.04 -13.64
C ALA A 184 13.29 -16.30 -12.40
N ARG A 185 12.51 -15.38 -11.86
CA ARG A 185 12.85 -14.63 -10.63
C ARG A 185 12.52 -15.40 -9.34
N SER A 186 11.85 -16.56 -9.46
CA SER A 186 11.63 -17.45 -8.34
C SER A 186 12.93 -18.16 -7.91
N GLU A 187 12.91 -18.84 -6.76
CA GLU A 187 14.05 -19.64 -6.27
C GLU A 187 14.46 -20.77 -7.25
N HIS A 188 13.56 -21.10 -8.19
CA HIS A 188 13.75 -22.13 -9.19
C HIS A 188 13.55 -21.51 -10.59
N PRO A 189 14.62 -21.05 -11.26
CA PRO A 189 14.55 -20.37 -12.56
C PRO A 189 14.31 -21.35 -13.73
N TYR A 190 13.43 -22.32 -13.53
CA TYR A 190 13.06 -23.32 -14.52
C TYR A 190 11.62 -23.14 -14.96
N VAL A 191 11.39 -23.31 -16.26
CA VAL A 191 10.06 -23.21 -16.87
C VAL A 191 9.80 -24.38 -17.80
N LEU A 192 8.56 -24.83 -17.87
CA LEU A 192 8.12 -25.78 -18.88
C LEU A 192 7.57 -24.99 -20.07
N LEU A 193 8.15 -25.20 -21.24
CA LEU A 193 7.74 -24.51 -22.46
C LEU A 193 7.86 -25.42 -23.67
N GLY A 194 6.75 -25.68 -24.34
CA GLY A 194 6.66 -26.57 -25.49
C GLY A 194 6.75 -28.04 -25.13
N THR A 195 6.42 -28.89 -26.09
CA THR A 195 6.52 -30.34 -25.98
C THR A 195 7.45 -30.88 -27.07
N TYR A 196 8.13 -31.99 -26.79
CA TYR A 196 8.99 -32.66 -27.73
C TYR A 196 8.84 -34.17 -27.59
N PRO A 197 8.81 -34.95 -28.69
CA PRO A 197 8.79 -36.40 -28.61
C PRO A 197 10.11 -36.94 -28.07
N MET A 198 10.09 -37.40 -26.83
CA MET A 198 11.27 -37.94 -26.13
C MET A 198 11.22 -39.45 -25.98
N GLY A 199 12.42 -40.06 -25.99
CA GLY A 199 12.60 -41.48 -25.75
C GLY A 199 12.24 -42.38 -26.94
N GLU A 200 12.44 -43.69 -26.77
CA GLU A 200 12.22 -44.69 -27.82
C GLU A 200 10.73 -44.82 -28.25
N SER A 201 9.83 -44.41 -27.38
CA SER A 201 8.38 -44.44 -27.67
C SER A 201 7.89 -43.26 -28.51
N GLY A 202 8.68 -42.19 -28.67
CA GLY A 202 8.26 -40.96 -29.34
C GLY A 202 7.08 -40.26 -28.63
N ALA A 203 6.85 -40.51 -27.34
CA ALA A 203 5.82 -39.83 -26.59
C ALA A 203 6.18 -38.37 -26.37
N GLU A 204 5.22 -37.47 -26.59
CA GLU A 204 5.40 -36.05 -26.30
C GLU A 204 5.57 -35.81 -24.80
N SER A 205 6.61 -35.08 -24.46
CA SER A 205 6.92 -34.69 -23.07
C SER A 205 7.23 -33.20 -23.01
N ASP A 206 6.86 -32.58 -21.92
CA ASP A 206 7.16 -31.15 -21.67
C ASP A 206 8.66 -30.92 -21.62
N VAL A 207 9.12 -29.85 -22.25
CA VAL A 207 10.53 -29.47 -22.26
C VAL A 207 10.80 -28.51 -21.13
N LEU A 208 11.79 -28.84 -20.29
CA LEU A 208 12.27 -28.02 -19.21
C LEU A 208 13.38 -27.09 -19.67
N TRP A 209 13.21 -25.80 -19.40
CA TRP A 209 14.18 -24.77 -19.73
C TRP A 209 14.62 -24.02 -18.48
N GLN A 210 15.90 -23.67 -18.43
CA GLN A 210 16.45 -22.74 -17.46
C GLN A 210 16.50 -21.36 -18.07
N VAL A 211 15.97 -20.34 -17.36
CA VAL A 211 16.06 -18.95 -17.78
C VAL A 211 17.46 -18.42 -17.43
N LEU A 212 18.21 -18.00 -18.44
CA LEU A 212 19.58 -17.49 -18.29
C LEU A 212 19.60 -15.98 -18.08
N ARG A 213 18.89 -15.23 -18.92
CA ARG A 213 18.86 -13.78 -18.88
C ARG A 213 17.71 -13.21 -19.68
N VAL A 214 17.44 -11.93 -19.45
CA VAL A 214 16.60 -11.10 -20.31
C VAL A 214 17.48 -10.30 -21.26
N ASP A 215 17.16 -10.31 -22.54
CA ASP A 215 17.84 -9.54 -23.57
C ASP A 215 16.82 -8.68 -24.33
N GLY A 216 16.73 -7.40 -23.96
CA GLY A 216 15.70 -6.49 -24.46
C GLY A 216 14.28 -6.98 -24.14
N ASN A 217 13.51 -7.34 -25.16
CA ASN A 217 12.15 -7.88 -25.02
C ASN A 217 12.09 -9.41 -25.16
N GLN A 218 13.22 -10.09 -25.09
CA GLN A 218 13.33 -11.53 -25.26
C GLN A 218 13.91 -12.19 -24.01
N LEU A 219 13.56 -13.46 -23.80
CA LEU A 219 14.17 -14.32 -22.79
C LEU A 219 15.14 -15.26 -23.49
N VAL A 220 16.34 -15.39 -22.90
CA VAL A 220 17.30 -16.38 -23.31
C VAL A 220 17.17 -17.58 -22.39
N LEU A 221 16.79 -18.72 -22.96
CA LEU A 221 16.51 -19.96 -22.26
C LEU A 221 17.57 -21.01 -22.65
N LEU A 222 17.98 -21.84 -21.69
CA LEU A 222 18.79 -23.03 -21.92
C LEU A 222 17.92 -24.27 -21.72
N CYS A 223 17.87 -25.13 -22.74
CA CYS A 223 17.18 -26.41 -22.59
C CYS A 223 17.93 -27.30 -21.58
N CYS A 224 17.24 -27.80 -20.60
CA CYS A 224 17.79 -28.68 -19.56
C CYS A 224 17.78 -30.16 -19.96
N SER A 225 17.11 -30.50 -21.08
CA SER A 225 17.00 -31.87 -21.57
C SER A 225 17.75 -32.02 -22.89
N VAL A 226 18.33 -33.19 -23.15
CA VAL A 226 18.84 -33.53 -24.49
C VAL A 226 17.63 -33.83 -25.38
N ILE A 227 17.29 -32.87 -26.26
CA ILE A 227 16.12 -32.98 -27.13
C ILE A 227 16.40 -33.95 -28.27
N ASP A 228 17.57 -33.90 -28.89
CA ASP A 228 17.98 -34.78 -29.96
C ASP A 228 19.51 -35.05 -29.91
N ALA A 229 19.92 -36.28 -30.12
CA ALA A 229 21.33 -36.69 -30.21
C ALA A 229 21.85 -36.78 -31.65
N SER A 230 21.01 -36.47 -32.64
CA SER A 230 21.43 -36.44 -34.04
C SER A 230 22.34 -35.25 -34.32
N SER A 231 23.20 -35.37 -35.37
CA SER A 231 24.03 -34.24 -35.80
C SER A 231 23.18 -33.18 -36.49
N VAL A 232 22.59 -32.29 -35.67
CA VAL A 232 21.78 -31.18 -36.15
C VAL A 232 22.71 -30.12 -36.73
N ALA A 233 22.62 -29.84 -38.01
CA ALA A 233 23.42 -28.82 -38.69
C ALA A 233 22.95 -27.40 -38.34
N THR A 234 21.66 -27.25 -38.00
CA THR A 234 21.05 -26.02 -37.53
C THR A 234 19.90 -26.37 -36.59
N THR A 235 19.74 -25.59 -35.51
CA THR A 235 18.67 -25.77 -34.51
C THR A 235 17.28 -25.36 -35.02
N SER A 236 17.19 -24.70 -36.18
CA SER A 236 15.93 -24.34 -36.84
C SER A 236 15.10 -25.54 -37.33
N ASP A 237 15.69 -26.74 -37.32
CA ASP A 237 15.03 -27.95 -37.81
C ASP A 237 14.41 -28.79 -36.67
N LEU A 238 14.44 -28.32 -35.42
CA LEU A 238 13.84 -29.03 -34.30
C LEU A 238 12.33 -28.80 -34.25
N PRO A 239 11.51 -29.85 -34.39
CA PRO A 239 10.06 -29.72 -34.33
C PRO A 239 9.62 -29.59 -32.90
N MET A 240 9.40 -28.38 -32.44
CA MET A 240 8.80 -28.14 -31.13
C MET A 240 7.36 -27.72 -31.30
N ALA A 241 6.45 -28.37 -30.56
CA ALA A 241 5.06 -27.99 -30.47
C ALA A 241 4.87 -26.96 -29.34
N ASP A 242 3.83 -26.13 -29.45
CA ASP A 242 3.41 -25.15 -28.44
C ASP A 242 4.47 -24.12 -28.00
N THR A 243 5.48 -23.88 -28.85
CA THR A 243 6.39 -22.75 -28.65
C THR A 243 5.76 -21.45 -29.16
N PRO A 244 6.02 -20.30 -28.56
CA PRO A 244 5.62 -19.01 -29.12
C PRO A 244 6.14 -18.83 -30.54
N ASP A 245 5.33 -18.29 -31.44
CA ASP A 245 5.68 -18.06 -32.86
C ASP A 245 6.97 -17.25 -33.06
N ALA A 246 7.44 -16.54 -32.04
CA ALA A 246 8.67 -15.74 -32.05
C ALA A 246 9.85 -16.44 -31.40
N ALA A 247 9.75 -17.75 -31.04
CA ALA A 247 10.85 -18.47 -30.42
C ALA A 247 11.90 -18.85 -31.48
N GLU A 248 13.13 -18.38 -31.30
CA GLU A 248 14.29 -18.75 -32.09
C GLU A 248 15.15 -19.70 -31.27
N ILE A 249 15.36 -20.93 -31.76
CA ILE A 249 16.17 -21.92 -31.08
C ILE A 249 17.59 -21.91 -31.71
N SER A 250 18.58 -21.64 -30.89
CA SER A 250 19.99 -21.62 -31.32
C SER A 250 20.88 -22.36 -30.32
N LEU A 251 22.07 -22.76 -30.75
CA LEU A 251 23.07 -23.27 -29.81
C LEU A 251 23.50 -22.14 -28.85
N PRO A 252 23.69 -22.46 -27.55
CA PRO A 252 24.11 -21.44 -26.56
C PRO A 252 25.49 -20.90 -26.94
N SER A 253 25.66 -19.60 -26.85
CA SER A 253 26.97 -18.97 -27.07
C SER A 253 27.89 -19.20 -25.86
N ALA A 254 29.19 -19.00 -26.06
CA ALA A 254 30.17 -19.07 -24.97
C ALA A 254 29.86 -18.05 -23.85
N ALA A 255 29.24 -16.91 -24.19
CA ALA A 255 28.82 -15.91 -23.23
C ALA A 255 27.60 -16.39 -22.40
N ASP A 256 26.67 -17.11 -23.02
CA ASP A 256 25.53 -17.71 -22.33
C ASP A 256 26.00 -18.77 -21.33
N LEU A 257 26.92 -19.62 -21.76
CA LEU A 257 27.50 -20.66 -20.90
C LEU A 257 28.36 -20.11 -19.76
N ALA A 258 29.00 -18.96 -19.94
CA ALA A 258 29.80 -18.29 -18.91
C ALA A 258 28.93 -17.68 -17.77
N THR A 259 27.63 -17.47 -17.98
CA THR A 259 26.71 -16.99 -16.95
C THR A 259 26.19 -18.09 -16.02
N LEU A 260 26.46 -19.38 -16.39
CA LEU A 260 26.06 -20.52 -15.58
C LEU A 260 27.02 -20.69 -14.39
N THR A 261 26.58 -20.36 -13.21
CA THR A 261 27.34 -20.54 -11.96
C THR A 261 27.16 -21.94 -11.37
N ASP A 262 26.15 -22.70 -11.80
CA ASP A 262 25.85 -24.03 -11.29
C ASP A 262 25.24 -24.91 -12.40
N LEU A 263 26.02 -25.85 -12.92
CA LEU A 263 25.63 -26.82 -13.96
C LEU A 263 24.97 -28.08 -13.38
N THR A 264 24.32 -28.00 -12.24
CA THR A 264 23.50 -29.09 -11.70
C THR A 264 22.18 -29.24 -12.45
N CYS A 265 22.19 -29.38 -13.75
CA CYS A 265 21.14 -30.14 -14.43
C CYS A 265 21.22 -31.58 -13.86
N ALA A 266 20.23 -31.95 -13.05
CA ALA A 266 20.09 -33.34 -12.65
C ALA A 266 19.93 -34.16 -13.93
N ALA A 267 21.02 -34.77 -14.36
CA ALA A 267 20.95 -35.78 -15.40
C ALA A 267 20.04 -36.87 -14.85
N THR A 268 18.81 -36.93 -15.28
CA THR A 268 18.00 -38.13 -15.10
C THR A 268 18.69 -39.23 -15.92
N PRO A 269 19.19 -40.28 -15.27
CA PRO A 269 19.77 -41.38 -16.02
C PRO A 269 18.65 -42.03 -16.87
N TYR A 270 18.91 -42.17 -18.13
CA TYR A 270 18.12 -43.00 -19.04
C TYR A 270 18.17 -44.45 -18.57
#